data_09a5d082ef36639de434427667fc68c5
#
_entry.id   09a5d082ef36639de434427667fc68c5
#
_cell.length_a   1.000
_cell.length_b   1.000
_cell.length_c   1.000
_cell.angle_alpha   90.00
_cell.angle_beta   90.00
_cell.angle_gamma   90.00
#
_symmetry.space_group_name_H-M   'P 1'
#
loop_
_entity.id
_entity.type
_entity.pdbx_description
1 polymer ?
#
loop_
_entity_poly.entity_id
_entity_poly.type
_entity_poly.pdbx_seq_one_letter_code
_entity_poly.pdbx_strand_id
1 'polypeptide(L)'
;MKEILLVLTNPYGYEKALHLAFEEAQQLDGLLRVTFAIDPEAIDDLMRDLGENGWLGIGSRRTLQISMMEGYRALATDILEEVTRRAVSMGMTVKTEVNEEGIRSYLNGLATPGPEKIFISGSHALGPLIQTLDRPLEWIPED
;
A
#
# COMPACT_ATOMS: atom_id res chain seq x y z
N MET A 1 9.92 -21.26 -1.82
CA MET A 1 8.93 -20.85 -0.82
C MET A 1 7.85 -20.05 -1.50
N LYS A 2 6.60 -20.37 -1.25
CA LYS A 2 5.46 -19.64 -1.80
C LYS A 2 5.37 -18.26 -1.17
N GLU A 3 4.96 -17.29 -1.95
CA GLU A 3 4.89 -15.90 -1.49
C GLU A 3 3.48 -15.35 -1.62
N ILE A 4 3.02 -14.70 -0.55
CA ILE A 4 1.77 -13.94 -0.53
C ILE A 4 2.14 -12.46 -0.46
N LEU A 5 1.57 -11.67 -1.35
CA LEU A 5 1.79 -10.21 -1.38
C LEU A 5 0.56 -9.50 -0.84
N LEU A 6 0.77 -8.60 0.11
CA LEU A 6 -0.25 -7.68 0.61
C LEU A 6 0.20 -6.25 0.29
N VAL A 7 -0.60 -5.52 -0.46
CA VAL A 7 -0.36 -4.11 -0.77
C VAL A 7 -1.30 -3.25 0.07
N LEU A 8 -0.75 -2.42 0.92
CA LEU A 8 -1.49 -1.47 1.74
C LEU A 8 -1.42 -0.09 1.11
N THR A 9 -2.52 0.63 1.09
CA THR A 9 -2.59 1.98 0.51
C THR A 9 -3.19 2.99 1.48
N ASN A 10 -3.98 2.52 2.44
CA ASN A 10 -4.67 3.39 3.40
C ASN A 10 -4.10 3.14 4.80
N PRO A 11 -3.44 4.14 5.42
CA PRO A 11 -2.86 3.94 6.75
C PRO A 11 -3.91 3.80 7.87
N TYR A 12 -5.17 4.08 7.58
CA TYR A 12 -6.23 4.08 8.59
C TYR A 12 -7.18 2.88 8.50
N GLY A 13 -7.08 2.08 7.43
CA GLY A 13 -7.96 0.93 7.26
C GLY A 13 -7.27 -0.18 6.50
N TYR A 14 -6.78 -1.21 7.20
CA TYR A 14 -6.09 -2.35 6.58
C TYR A 14 -6.22 -3.65 7.37
N GLU A 15 -6.91 -3.64 8.52
CA GLU A 15 -6.95 -4.80 9.41
C GLU A 15 -7.58 -6.04 8.76
N LYS A 16 -8.63 -5.85 7.97
CA LYS A 16 -9.30 -6.98 7.31
C LYS A 16 -8.38 -7.65 6.29
N ALA A 17 -7.72 -6.85 5.46
CA ALA A 17 -6.80 -7.37 4.46
C ALA A 17 -5.60 -8.04 5.12
N LEU A 18 -5.07 -7.44 6.19
CA LEU A 18 -3.96 -8.00 6.94
C LEU A 18 -4.31 -9.38 7.51
N HIS A 19 -5.49 -9.51 8.09
CA HIS A 19 -5.96 -10.78 8.64
C HIS A 19 -6.04 -11.86 7.55
N LEU A 20 -6.62 -11.53 6.40
CA LEU A 20 -6.72 -12.46 5.28
C LEU A 20 -5.36 -12.88 4.76
N ALA A 21 -4.43 -11.93 4.64
CA ALA A 21 -3.07 -12.23 4.18
C ALA A 21 -2.31 -13.12 5.18
N PHE A 22 -2.47 -12.88 6.47
CA PHE A 22 -1.88 -13.73 7.50
C PHE A 22 -2.41 -15.16 7.41
N GLU A 23 -3.73 -15.33 7.31
CA GLU A 23 -4.33 -16.65 7.16
C GLU A 23 -3.79 -17.41 5.96
N GLU A 24 -3.75 -16.74 4.82
CA GLU A 24 -3.29 -17.35 3.57
C GLU A 24 -1.82 -17.75 3.67
N ALA A 25 -0.97 -16.88 4.19
CA ALA A 25 0.45 -17.17 4.33
C ALA A 25 0.71 -18.33 5.30
N GLN A 26 -0.07 -18.43 6.38
CA GLN A 26 0.04 -19.55 7.31
C GLN A 26 -0.41 -20.87 6.70
N GLN A 27 -1.49 -20.87 5.94
CA GLN A 27 -1.98 -22.07 5.27
C GLN A 27 -0.99 -22.61 4.26
N LEU A 28 -0.29 -21.73 3.55
CA LEU A 28 0.70 -22.12 2.56
C LEU A 28 2.10 -22.35 3.15
N ASP A 29 2.29 -22.07 4.44
CA ASP A 29 3.60 -22.05 5.09
C ASP A 29 4.59 -21.23 4.27
N GLY A 30 4.14 -20.06 3.82
CA GLY A 30 4.84 -19.23 2.87
C GLY A 30 5.43 -17.96 3.47
N LEU A 31 6.09 -17.20 2.59
CA LEU A 31 6.61 -15.88 2.89
C LEU A 31 5.49 -14.84 2.71
N LEU A 32 5.31 -13.97 3.68
CA LEU A 32 4.44 -12.81 3.55
C LEU A 32 5.28 -11.58 3.17
N ARG A 33 4.97 -10.98 2.02
CA ARG A 33 5.53 -9.69 1.65
C ARG A 33 4.46 -8.64 1.82
N VAL A 34 4.77 -7.57 2.55
CA VAL A 34 3.86 -6.46 2.77
C VAL A 34 4.48 -5.19 2.21
N THR A 35 3.82 -4.58 1.26
CA THR A 35 4.25 -3.35 0.64
C THR A 35 3.26 -2.25 0.97
N PHE A 36 3.75 -1.13 1.50
CA PHE A 36 2.92 0.06 1.66
C PHE A 36 3.15 0.95 0.44
N ALA A 37 2.12 1.11 -0.38
CA ALA A 37 2.19 1.91 -1.60
C ALA A 37 1.72 3.33 -1.32
N ILE A 38 2.60 4.29 -1.55
CA ILE A 38 2.30 5.72 -1.50
C ILE A 38 2.19 6.20 -2.94
N ASP A 39 1.09 6.86 -3.28
CA ASP A 39 0.87 7.38 -4.61
C ASP A 39 1.21 8.87 -4.65
N PRO A 40 2.35 9.26 -5.25
CA PRO A 40 2.72 10.68 -5.37
C PRO A 40 1.70 11.49 -6.18
N GLU A 41 1.05 10.88 -7.18
CA GLU A 41 0.05 11.58 -7.99
C GLU A 41 -1.16 11.99 -7.16
N ALA A 42 -1.59 11.16 -6.23
CA ALA A 42 -2.71 11.49 -5.35
C ALA A 42 -2.38 12.72 -4.49
N ILE A 43 -1.14 12.84 -4.04
CA ILE A 43 -0.69 13.99 -3.27
C ILE A 43 -0.61 15.23 -4.17
N ASP A 44 -0.08 15.10 -5.38
CA ASP A 44 0.00 16.18 -6.35
C ASP A 44 -1.40 16.70 -6.72
N ASP A 45 -2.36 15.81 -6.93
CA ASP A 45 -3.73 16.17 -7.23
C ASP A 45 -4.38 16.95 -6.08
N LEU A 46 -4.15 16.52 -4.84
CA LEU A 46 -4.63 17.25 -3.67
C LEU A 46 -4.02 18.64 -3.59
N MET A 47 -2.72 18.76 -3.85
CA MET A 47 -2.04 20.06 -3.83
C MET A 47 -2.55 20.99 -4.93
N ARG A 48 -2.87 20.45 -6.10
CA ARG A 48 -3.44 21.20 -7.19
C ARG A 48 -4.82 21.75 -6.82
N ASP A 49 -5.67 20.91 -6.25
CA ASP A 49 -7.01 21.32 -5.82
C ASP A 49 -6.95 22.44 -4.78
N LEU A 50 -6.05 22.35 -3.81
CA LEU A 50 -5.85 23.39 -2.80
C LEU A 50 -5.35 24.69 -3.44
N GLY A 51 -4.50 24.60 -4.45
CA GLY A 51 -3.98 25.77 -5.18
C GLY A 51 -5.06 26.45 -6.02
N GLU A 52 -5.89 25.68 -6.73
CA GLU A 52 -6.96 26.20 -7.58
C GLU A 52 -8.02 26.92 -6.75
N ASN A 53 -8.26 26.47 -5.53
CA ASN A 53 -9.20 27.12 -4.61
C ASN A 53 -8.62 28.34 -3.89
N GLY A 54 -7.38 28.73 -4.23
CA GLY A 54 -6.71 29.91 -3.66
C GLY A 54 -6.27 29.75 -2.21
N TRP A 55 -6.25 28.55 -1.69
CA TRP A 55 -5.91 28.29 -0.29
C TRP A 55 -4.40 28.33 -0.04
N LEU A 56 -3.58 28.06 -1.08
CA LEU A 56 -2.14 27.99 -0.96
C LEU A 56 -1.44 28.68 -2.13
N GLY A 57 -0.41 29.46 -1.84
CA GLY A 57 0.52 29.95 -2.83
C GLY A 57 1.48 28.86 -3.30
N ILE A 58 2.27 29.13 -4.33
CA ILE A 58 3.18 28.14 -4.95
C ILE A 58 4.20 27.62 -3.93
N GLY A 59 4.84 28.51 -3.17
CA GLY A 59 5.83 28.10 -2.16
C GLY A 59 5.24 27.29 -1.03
N SER A 60 4.03 27.67 -0.57
CA SER A 60 3.32 26.97 0.48
C SER A 60 2.87 25.59 0.05
N ARG A 61 2.46 25.44 -1.22
CA ARG A 61 2.10 24.14 -1.79
C ARG A 61 3.26 23.16 -1.76
N ARG A 62 4.44 23.64 -2.18
CA ARG A 62 5.63 22.80 -2.21
C ARG A 62 6.02 22.31 -0.81
N THR A 63 6.01 23.24 0.17
CA THR A 63 6.32 22.92 1.56
C THR A 63 5.33 21.89 2.11
N LEU A 64 4.04 22.09 1.86
CA LEU A 64 3.00 21.16 2.32
C LEU A 64 3.14 19.79 1.65
N GLN A 65 3.43 19.76 0.36
CA GLN A 65 3.63 18.51 -0.38
C GLN A 65 4.78 17.70 0.22
N ILE A 66 5.91 18.35 0.50
CA ILE A 66 7.06 17.69 1.14
C ILE A 66 6.68 17.15 2.51
N SER A 67 6.00 17.97 3.33
CA SER A 67 5.56 17.56 4.66
C SER A 67 4.59 16.39 4.62
N MET A 68 3.67 16.37 3.66
CA MET A 68 2.73 15.26 3.49
C MET A 68 3.44 13.97 3.10
N MET A 69 4.39 14.05 2.17
CA MET A 69 5.17 12.86 1.79
C MET A 69 5.95 12.31 2.96
N GLU A 70 6.60 13.17 3.74
CA GLU A 70 7.32 12.75 4.94
C GLU A 70 6.38 12.12 5.96
N GLY A 71 5.19 12.70 6.14
CA GLY A 71 4.17 12.16 7.04
C GLY A 71 3.70 10.77 6.60
N TYR A 72 3.43 10.58 5.32
CA TYR A 72 3.02 9.28 4.79
C TYR A 72 4.14 8.24 4.92
N ARG A 73 5.39 8.63 4.68
CA ARG A 73 6.53 7.73 4.85
C ARG A 73 6.68 7.29 6.31
N ALA A 74 6.51 8.22 7.25
CA ALA A 74 6.56 7.91 8.67
C ALA A 74 5.43 6.96 9.08
N LEU A 75 4.21 7.23 8.64
CA LEU A 75 3.06 6.34 8.89
C LEU A 75 3.29 4.96 8.30
N ALA A 76 3.77 4.90 7.06
CA ALA A 76 4.05 3.63 6.39
C ALA A 76 5.08 2.82 7.17
N THR A 77 6.15 3.45 7.62
CA THR A 77 7.20 2.79 8.40
C THR A 77 6.64 2.25 9.71
N ASP A 78 5.87 3.05 10.43
CA ASP A 78 5.26 2.62 11.70
C ASP A 78 4.30 1.43 11.50
N ILE A 79 3.48 1.48 10.46
CA ILE A 79 2.55 0.40 10.13
C ILE A 79 3.31 -0.88 9.80
N LEU A 80 4.35 -0.79 8.97
CA LEU A 80 5.12 -1.96 8.57
C LEU A 80 5.89 -2.56 9.75
N GLU A 81 6.37 -1.74 10.69
CA GLU A 81 6.99 -2.24 11.92
C GLU A 81 5.98 -3.00 12.78
N GLU A 82 4.76 -2.47 12.92
CA GLU A 82 3.69 -3.13 13.64
C GLU A 82 3.30 -4.46 12.99
N VAL A 83 3.15 -4.46 11.67
CA VAL A 83 2.83 -5.68 10.91
C VAL A 83 3.92 -6.73 11.09
N THR A 84 5.18 -6.32 11.02
CA THR A 84 6.32 -7.21 11.22
C THR A 84 6.29 -7.84 12.60
N ARG A 85 6.05 -7.04 13.63
CA ARG A 85 5.97 -7.53 15.01
C ARG A 85 4.86 -8.56 15.17
N ARG A 86 3.68 -8.29 14.58
CA ARG A 86 2.55 -9.22 14.65
C ARG A 86 2.86 -10.53 13.92
N ALA A 87 3.45 -10.43 12.71
CA ALA A 87 3.79 -11.60 11.92
C ALA A 87 4.84 -12.48 12.63
N VAL A 88 5.87 -11.87 13.18
CA VAL A 88 6.93 -12.58 13.90
C VAL A 88 6.35 -13.29 15.14
N SER A 89 5.45 -12.65 15.86
CA SER A 89 4.81 -13.27 17.03
C SER A 89 3.96 -14.49 16.68
N MET A 90 3.55 -14.59 15.41
CA MET A 90 2.80 -15.75 14.89
C MET A 90 3.72 -16.79 14.22
N GLY A 91 5.04 -16.61 14.30
CA GLY A 91 6.00 -17.52 13.69
C GLY A 91 6.12 -17.40 12.19
N MET A 92 5.68 -16.28 11.61
CA MET A 92 5.69 -16.07 10.16
C MET A 92 6.97 -15.39 9.72
N THR A 93 7.42 -15.73 8.48
CA THR A 93 8.49 -15.01 7.79
C THR A 93 7.86 -13.86 7.02
N VAL A 94 8.32 -12.64 7.26
CA VAL A 94 7.76 -11.45 6.65
C VAL A 94 8.85 -10.56 6.06
N LYS A 95 8.56 -9.95 4.91
CA LYS A 95 9.39 -8.91 4.30
C LYS A 95 8.51 -7.70 4.06
N THR A 96 9.01 -6.52 4.34
CA THR A 96 8.27 -5.27 4.19
C THR A 96 9.02 -4.27 3.33
N GLU A 97 8.27 -3.42 2.64
CA GLU A 97 8.85 -2.32 1.87
C GLU A 97 7.86 -1.18 1.71
N VAL A 98 8.38 0.02 1.48
CA VAL A 98 7.59 1.18 1.08
C VAL A 98 7.85 1.42 -0.40
N ASN A 99 6.78 1.60 -1.19
CA ASN A 99 6.88 1.85 -2.62
C ASN A 99 6.20 3.18 -2.96
N GLU A 100 6.85 3.99 -3.77
CA GLU A 100 6.37 5.31 -4.16
C GLU A 100 6.17 5.46 -5.67
N GLU A 101 6.10 4.34 -6.40
CA GLU A 101 5.95 4.35 -7.86
C GLU A 101 4.48 4.40 -8.32
N GLY A 102 3.56 4.15 -7.41
CA GLY A 102 2.15 3.92 -7.75
C GLY A 102 1.87 2.43 -7.92
N ILE A 103 0.61 2.04 -7.67
CA ILE A 103 0.21 0.62 -7.63
C ILE A 103 0.43 -0.06 -8.97
N ARG A 104 0.04 0.59 -10.07
CA ARG A 104 0.15 0.01 -11.41
C ARG A 104 1.60 -0.32 -11.77
N SER A 105 2.49 0.66 -11.62
CA SER A 105 3.92 0.45 -11.89
C SER A 105 4.52 -0.62 -11.00
N TYR A 106 4.16 -0.61 -9.73
CA TYR A 106 4.64 -1.60 -8.78
C TYR A 106 4.25 -3.02 -9.20
N LEU A 107 2.96 -3.23 -9.50
CA LEU A 107 2.47 -4.56 -9.87
C LEU A 107 3.02 -5.02 -11.21
N ASN A 108 3.16 -4.12 -12.18
CA ASN A 108 3.75 -4.46 -13.48
C ASN A 108 5.23 -4.82 -13.38
N GLY A 109 5.93 -4.33 -12.37
CA GLY A 109 7.33 -4.62 -12.14
C GLY A 109 7.62 -5.92 -11.38
N LEU A 110 6.58 -6.63 -10.92
CA LEU A 110 6.77 -7.87 -10.20
C LEU A 110 7.31 -8.97 -11.11
N ALA A 111 8.17 -9.82 -10.54
CA ALA A 111 8.77 -10.93 -11.27
C ALA A 111 7.74 -11.96 -11.74
N THR A 112 8.09 -12.71 -12.79
CA THR A 112 7.29 -13.83 -13.29
C THR A 112 8.13 -15.11 -13.20
N PRO A 113 7.68 -16.15 -12.48
CA PRO A 113 6.42 -16.25 -11.74
C PRO A 113 6.41 -15.32 -10.53
N GLY A 114 5.26 -14.72 -10.26
CA GLY A 114 5.08 -13.81 -9.16
C GLY A 114 4.53 -14.48 -7.89
N PRO A 115 3.97 -13.68 -6.97
CA PRO A 115 3.34 -14.20 -5.77
C PRO A 115 2.20 -15.16 -6.09
N GLU A 116 1.98 -16.14 -5.20
CA GLU A 116 0.84 -17.06 -5.31
C GLU A 116 -0.49 -16.34 -5.22
N LYS A 117 -0.55 -15.30 -4.40
CA LYS A 117 -1.75 -14.50 -4.23
C LYS A 117 -1.39 -13.06 -3.90
N ILE A 118 -2.19 -12.13 -4.40
CA ILE A 118 -2.02 -10.69 -4.16
C ILE A 118 -3.31 -10.15 -3.55
N PHE A 119 -3.19 -9.54 -2.38
CA PHE A 119 -4.26 -8.77 -1.75
C PHE A 119 -3.94 -7.30 -1.83
N ILE A 120 -4.93 -6.48 -2.14
CA ILE A 120 -4.80 -5.02 -2.10
C ILE A 120 -5.83 -4.46 -1.13
N SER A 121 -5.36 -3.70 -0.14
CA SER A 121 -6.20 -2.97 0.80
C SER A 121 -6.24 -1.50 0.41
N GLY A 122 -7.42 -0.92 0.40
CA GLY A 122 -7.56 0.51 0.14
C GLY A 122 -9.00 0.95 0.07
N SER A 123 -9.21 2.26 -0.02
CA SER A 123 -10.55 2.83 -0.05
C SER A 123 -11.30 2.46 -1.33
N HIS A 124 -12.61 2.67 -1.32
CA HIS A 124 -13.46 2.45 -2.49
C HIS A 124 -13.03 3.30 -3.71
N ALA A 125 -12.29 4.38 -3.48
CA ALA A 125 -11.77 5.21 -4.57
C ALA A 125 -10.78 4.46 -5.48
N LEU A 126 -10.20 3.35 -5.02
CA LEU A 126 -9.30 2.52 -5.84
C LEU A 126 -10.03 1.66 -6.88
N GLY A 127 -11.35 1.51 -6.77
CA GLY A 127 -12.11 0.62 -7.64
C GLY A 127 -11.81 0.77 -9.13
N PRO A 128 -11.85 1.99 -9.70
CA PRO A 128 -11.54 2.18 -11.12
C PRO A 128 -10.13 1.74 -11.51
N LEU A 129 -9.14 1.98 -10.66
CA LEU A 129 -7.77 1.55 -10.90
C LEU A 129 -7.67 0.02 -10.87
N ILE A 130 -8.28 -0.61 -9.88
CA ILE A 130 -8.24 -2.07 -9.72
C ILE A 130 -8.82 -2.75 -10.96
N GLN A 131 -9.89 -2.22 -11.54
CA GLN A 131 -10.51 -2.78 -12.74
C GLN A 131 -9.62 -2.76 -13.97
N THR A 132 -8.60 -1.89 -13.98
CA THR A 132 -7.68 -1.77 -15.11
C THR A 132 -6.44 -2.66 -15.00
N LEU A 133 -6.27 -3.36 -13.87
CA LEU A 133 -5.11 -4.21 -13.65
C LEU A 133 -5.29 -5.58 -14.31
N ASP A 134 -4.25 -6.05 -15.00
CA ASP A 134 -4.28 -7.30 -15.76
C ASP A 134 -3.86 -8.52 -14.93
N ARG A 135 -3.64 -8.36 -13.64
CA ARG A 135 -3.23 -9.44 -12.76
C ARG A 135 -4.36 -9.95 -11.89
N PRO A 136 -4.44 -11.25 -11.64
CA PRO A 136 -5.35 -11.78 -10.62
C PRO A 136 -4.96 -11.24 -9.24
N LEU A 137 -5.91 -10.61 -8.57
CA LEU A 137 -5.71 -10.08 -7.23
C LEU A 137 -7.05 -10.01 -6.51
N GLU A 138 -6.98 -9.91 -5.18
CA GLU A 138 -8.15 -9.72 -4.35
C GLU A 138 -8.10 -8.35 -3.70
N TRP A 139 -9.11 -7.52 -4.02
CA TRP A 139 -9.22 -6.18 -3.46
C TRP A 139 -10.11 -6.22 -2.23
N ILE A 140 -9.58 -5.72 -1.12
CA ILE A 140 -10.27 -5.64 0.16
C ILE A 140 -10.51 -4.15 0.44
N PRO A 141 -11.69 -3.62 0.12
CA PRO A 141 -11.97 -2.20 0.38
C PRO A 141 -12.15 -1.94 1.86
N GLU A 142 -11.37 -1.00 2.37
CA GLU A 142 -11.44 -0.49 3.75
C GLU A 142 -11.20 1.00 3.71
N ASP A 143 -12.20 1.76 4.15
CA ASP A 143 -12.12 3.22 4.18
C ASP A 143 -11.63 3.74 5.53
#